data_f941cc140221e3e658c97c68b860a26c
#
_entry.id   f941cc140221e3e658c97c68b860a26c
#
_cell.length_a   1.000
_cell.length_b   1.000
_cell.length_c   1.000
_cell.angle_alpha   90.00
_cell.angle_beta   90.00
_cell.angle_gamma   90.00
#
_symmetry.space_group_name_H-M   'P 1'
#
loop_
_entity.id
_entity.type
_entity.pdbx_description
1 polymer ?
#
loop_
_entity_poly.entity_id
_entity_poly.type
_entity_poly.pdbx_seq_one_letter_code
_entity_poly.pdbx_strand_id
1 'polypeptide(L)'
;NFPYRNMNRILVMEAQTNKNMKKYILYVLLCSGIFSCKEDKLELYDSTQKSLNFAKTLTDKNGSALEIFGPEEDYPKEYSFNAHFLGTDANDYIDTIPVRLSGPIDYTNDRTYQIRVNPEKSKNAIKDVHYTLNETQIFRKGLYQDSLMVTIHTNAMDETSSYKLYIELVPNENFESGIPEYQYVEVSFTKNLEDPPAFWTNSNKLNRLTYHPKKCAVFLEISGITDPNWSDNGATIQLDYWISLATQWFIDHEEYDENGNRIYFDE
;
A
#
# COMPACT_ATOMS: atom_id res chain seq x y z
N ASN A 1 -12.49 76.18 51.64
CA ASN A 1 -11.80 76.43 50.41
C ASN A 1 -10.75 75.33 50.08
N PHE A 2 -11.28 74.27 49.67
CA PHE A 2 -10.55 73.22 48.96
C PHE A 2 -11.56 72.14 48.62
N PRO A 3 -11.87 71.78 47.41
CA PRO A 3 -11.18 70.72 46.67
C PRO A 3 -11.34 70.75 45.14
N TYR A 4 -11.74 71.80 44.49
CA TYR A 4 -12.04 71.79 43.03
C TYR A 4 -10.85 71.74 42.11
N ARG A 5 -9.61 71.97 42.59
CA ARG A 5 -8.43 72.05 41.72
C ARG A 5 -7.82 70.67 41.43
N ASN A 6 -8.07 69.68 42.27
CA ASN A 6 -7.52 68.31 42.06
C ASN A 6 -8.43 67.45 41.18
N MET A 7 -9.72 67.70 41.15
CA MET A 7 -10.65 66.87 40.35
C MET A 7 -10.46 67.09 38.84
N ASN A 8 -10.19 68.36 38.44
CA ASN A 8 -9.89 68.62 37.01
C ASN A 8 -8.60 68.06 36.52
N ARG A 9 -7.57 67.84 37.36
CA ARG A 9 -6.31 67.21 36.98
C ARG A 9 -6.48 65.72 36.78
N ILE A 10 -7.27 65.03 37.61
CA ILE A 10 -7.58 63.63 37.52
C ILE A 10 -8.38 63.32 36.25
N LEU A 11 -9.39 64.08 35.95
CA LEU A 11 -10.22 63.96 34.74
C LEU A 11 -9.44 64.21 33.45
N VAL A 12 -8.50 65.17 33.45
CA VAL A 12 -7.63 65.42 32.28
C VAL A 12 -6.60 64.30 32.08
N MET A 13 -6.10 63.75 33.17
CA MET A 13 -5.16 62.59 33.07
C MET A 13 -5.88 61.32 32.61
N GLU A 14 -7.13 61.05 33.08
CA GLU A 14 -7.91 59.89 32.59
C GLU A 14 -8.33 60.08 31.13
N ALA A 15 -8.70 61.26 30.69
CA ALA A 15 -9.03 61.52 29.30
C ALA A 15 -7.79 61.38 28.37
N GLN A 16 -6.59 61.73 28.86
CA GLN A 16 -5.35 61.64 28.10
C GLN A 16 -4.84 60.20 28.03
N THR A 17 -4.99 59.43 29.12
CA THR A 17 -4.67 57.99 29.13
C THR A 17 -5.61 57.20 28.21
N ASN A 18 -6.89 57.54 28.22
CA ASN A 18 -7.88 56.86 27.36
C ASN A 18 -7.66 57.17 25.86
N LYS A 19 -7.21 58.40 25.55
CA LYS A 19 -6.88 58.81 24.18
C LYS A 19 -5.61 58.12 23.68
N ASN A 20 -4.61 57.92 24.54
CA ASN A 20 -3.40 57.19 24.22
C ASN A 20 -3.67 55.68 24.09
N MET A 21 -4.45 55.09 24.98
CA MET A 21 -4.86 53.70 24.92
C MET A 21 -5.63 53.38 23.62
N LYS A 22 -6.54 54.22 23.19
CA LYS A 22 -7.20 54.09 21.87
C LYS A 22 -6.25 54.16 20.69
N LYS A 23 -5.22 54.99 20.77
CA LYS A 23 -4.14 55.03 19.74
C LYS A 23 -3.35 53.73 19.71
N TYR A 24 -2.94 53.17 20.85
CA TYR A 24 -2.21 51.91 20.92
C TYR A 24 -3.07 50.73 20.46
N ILE A 25 -4.35 50.67 20.78
CA ILE A 25 -5.28 49.66 20.29
C ILE A 25 -5.43 49.77 18.76
N LEU A 26 -5.48 50.96 18.20
CA LEU A 26 -5.53 51.17 16.76
C LEU A 26 -4.22 50.74 16.07
N TYR A 27 -3.06 50.99 16.68
CA TYR A 27 -1.77 50.51 16.16
C TYR A 27 -1.62 48.97 16.23
N VAL A 28 -2.10 48.36 17.31
CA VAL A 28 -2.12 46.89 17.45
C VAL A 28 -3.05 46.26 16.43
N LEU A 29 -4.23 46.83 16.18
CA LEU A 29 -5.14 46.39 15.13
C LEU A 29 -4.60 46.60 13.70
N LEU A 30 -3.84 47.67 13.45
CA LEU A 30 -3.17 47.86 12.16
C LEU A 30 -1.98 46.92 11.95
N CYS A 31 -1.24 46.59 13.02
CA CYS A 31 -0.12 45.63 12.92
C CYS A 31 -0.59 44.19 12.81
N SER A 32 -1.78 43.82 13.35
CA SER A 32 -2.33 42.46 13.18
C SER A 32 -2.92 42.22 11.78
N GLY A 33 -3.15 43.27 11.00
CA GLY A 33 -3.65 43.14 9.62
C GLY A 33 -2.57 42.86 8.55
N ILE A 34 -1.27 42.86 8.92
CA ILE A 34 -0.17 42.61 7.97
C ILE A 34 0.47 41.22 8.14
N PHE A 35 -0.07 40.35 9.01
CA PHE A 35 0.10 38.94 8.82
C PHE A 35 -0.92 38.46 7.78
N SER A 36 -0.80 38.99 6.57
CA SER A 36 -1.30 38.34 5.39
C SER A 36 -0.67 36.94 5.41
N CYS A 37 -1.45 35.90 5.62
CA CYS A 37 -1.07 34.58 5.18
C CYS A 37 -0.42 34.77 3.81
N LYS A 38 0.82 34.33 3.64
CA LYS A 38 1.25 33.94 2.31
C LYS A 38 0.17 32.98 1.84
N GLU A 39 -0.71 33.42 0.97
CA GLU A 39 -1.42 32.50 0.12
C GLU A 39 -0.31 31.67 -0.50
N ASP A 40 -0.17 30.41 -0.06
CA ASP A 40 0.50 29.44 -0.88
C ASP A 40 -0.14 29.62 -2.24
N LYS A 41 0.66 29.97 -3.22
CA LYS A 41 0.19 30.09 -4.59
C LYS A 41 -0.53 28.79 -4.84
N LEU A 42 -1.87 28.84 -4.94
CA LEU A 42 -2.63 27.79 -5.56
C LEU A 42 -1.92 27.57 -6.89
N GLU A 43 -1.16 26.50 -6.99
CA GLU A 43 -0.60 26.08 -8.25
C GLU A 43 -1.81 25.88 -9.14
N LEU A 44 -2.03 26.85 -10.02
CA LEU A 44 -3.09 26.78 -11.01
C LEU A 44 -2.83 25.49 -11.76
N TYR A 45 -3.79 24.56 -11.74
CA TYR A 45 -3.77 23.34 -12.51
C TYR A 45 -3.36 23.68 -13.95
N ASP A 46 -2.14 23.35 -14.30
CA ASP A 46 -1.66 23.50 -15.67
C ASP A 46 -2.27 22.36 -16.46
N SER A 47 -3.30 22.66 -17.25
CA SER A 47 -3.97 21.70 -18.11
C SER A 47 -3.05 21.12 -19.21
N THR A 48 -1.82 21.64 -19.34
CA THR A 48 -0.81 21.12 -20.27
C THR A 48 0.09 20.07 -19.63
N GLN A 49 0.24 20.08 -18.30
CA GLN A 49 1.02 19.08 -17.59
C GLN A 49 0.37 17.70 -17.69
N LYS A 50 1.21 16.73 -18.03
CA LYS A 50 0.81 15.33 -18.13
C LYS A 50 1.75 14.53 -17.23
N SER A 51 1.23 13.96 -16.19
CA SER A 51 2.00 13.09 -15.30
C SER A 51 1.26 11.79 -15.03
N LEU A 52 2.00 10.77 -14.66
CA LEU A 52 1.46 9.50 -14.21
C LEU A 52 1.70 9.31 -12.72
N ASN A 53 0.76 8.66 -12.06
CA ASN A 53 0.83 8.33 -10.65
C ASN A 53 0.38 6.88 -10.45
N PHE A 54 1.02 6.14 -9.56
CA PHE A 54 0.51 4.85 -9.11
C PHE A 54 -0.77 5.06 -8.32
N ALA A 55 -1.75 4.21 -8.56
CA ALA A 55 -3.01 4.23 -7.83
C ALA A 55 -3.41 2.80 -7.48
N LYS A 56 -3.95 2.56 -6.29
CA LYS A 56 -4.59 1.31 -5.96
C LYS A 56 -6.09 1.43 -6.20
N THR A 57 -6.65 0.43 -6.86
CA THR A 57 -8.09 0.22 -6.86
C THR A 57 -8.44 -0.56 -5.61
N LEU A 58 -9.15 0.07 -4.66
CA LEU A 58 -9.74 -0.65 -3.54
C LEU A 58 -11.01 -1.33 -4.02
N THR A 59 -11.26 -2.52 -3.56
CA THR A 59 -12.53 -3.22 -3.79
C THR A 59 -13.42 -3.07 -2.56
N ASP A 60 -14.73 -2.90 -2.77
CA ASP A 60 -15.72 -2.98 -1.71
C ASP A 60 -15.88 -4.43 -1.20
N LYS A 61 -16.76 -4.61 -0.21
CA LYS A 61 -17.07 -5.93 0.37
C LYS A 61 -17.56 -6.97 -0.67
N ASN A 62 -18.00 -6.52 -1.84
CA ASN A 62 -18.56 -7.35 -2.92
C ASN A 62 -17.55 -7.54 -4.07
N GLY A 63 -16.32 -7.05 -3.92
CA GLY A 63 -15.30 -7.11 -4.96
C GLY A 63 -15.44 -6.06 -6.06
N SER A 64 -16.36 -5.09 -5.91
CA SER A 64 -16.52 -3.99 -6.86
C SER A 64 -15.41 -2.96 -6.65
N ALA A 65 -14.78 -2.51 -7.74
CA ALA A 65 -13.75 -1.49 -7.68
C ALA A 65 -14.32 -0.18 -7.13
N LEU A 66 -13.76 0.30 -6.01
CA LEU A 66 -14.02 1.64 -5.49
C LEU A 66 -12.96 2.58 -6.04
N GLU A 67 -13.39 3.61 -6.79
CA GLU A 67 -12.55 4.77 -7.02
C GLU A 67 -12.54 5.59 -5.73
N ILE A 68 -11.43 5.52 -5.00
CA ILE A 68 -11.28 6.32 -3.78
C ILE A 68 -10.59 7.62 -4.16
N PHE A 69 -11.35 8.68 -4.11
CA PHE A 69 -10.86 10.05 -3.98
C PHE A 69 -10.81 10.37 -2.48
N GLY A 70 -9.76 9.93 -1.81
CA GLY A 70 -9.56 10.12 -0.38
C GLY A 70 -8.21 10.78 -0.08
N PRO A 71 -7.98 11.19 1.17
CA PRO A 71 -6.69 11.68 1.60
C PRO A 71 -5.60 10.61 1.42
N GLU A 72 -4.35 11.04 1.28
CA GLU A 72 -3.16 10.23 0.95
C GLU A 72 -2.97 8.97 1.82
N GLU A 73 -3.51 8.96 3.03
CA GLU A 73 -3.40 7.88 4.01
C GLU A 73 -4.15 6.61 3.57
N ASP A 74 -5.10 6.72 2.63
CA ASP A 74 -5.96 5.62 2.20
C ASP A 74 -5.43 4.84 0.98
N TYR A 75 -4.27 5.22 0.42
CA TYR A 75 -3.67 4.54 -0.74
C TYR A 75 -2.52 3.62 -0.28
N PRO A 76 -2.74 2.30 -0.19
CA PRO A 76 -1.64 1.41 0.10
C PRO A 76 -0.65 1.42 -1.07
N LYS A 77 0.59 1.77 -0.76
CA LYS A 77 1.72 1.79 -1.68
C LYS A 77 2.38 0.41 -1.83
N GLU A 78 1.80 -0.60 -1.22
CA GLU A 78 2.34 -1.95 -1.17
C GLU A 78 1.33 -2.97 -1.68
N TYR A 79 1.80 -3.81 -2.59
CA TYR A 79 1.15 -5.04 -3.03
C TYR A 79 1.88 -6.20 -2.38
N SER A 80 1.17 -7.07 -1.70
CA SER A 80 1.79 -8.18 -0.97
C SER A 80 1.04 -9.47 -1.20
N PHE A 81 1.76 -10.55 -1.48
CA PHE A 81 1.17 -11.89 -1.58
C PHE A 81 2.14 -12.98 -1.15
N ASN A 82 1.59 -14.12 -0.77
CA ASN A 82 2.33 -15.35 -0.57
C ASN A 82 1.94 -16.35 -1.68
N ALA A 83 2.93 -16.89 -2.38
CA ALA A 83 2.71 -17.74 -3.54
C ALA A 83 1.96 -19.05 -3.22
N HIS A 84 2.00 -19.53 -1.98
CA HIS A 84 1.22 -20.69 -1.56
C HIS A 84 -0.30 -20.48 -1.65
N PHE A 85 -0.76 -19.22 -1.69
CA PHE A 85 -2.18 -18.88 -1.82
C PHE A 85 -2.62 -18.58 -3.26
N LEU A 86 -1.75 -18.77 -4.25
CA LEU A 86 -2.09 -18.57 -5.67
C LEU A 86 -2.74 -19.78 -6.33
N GLY A 87 -2.78 -20.92 -5.65
CA GLY A 87 -3.23 -22.20 -6.19
C GLY A 87 -2.08 -23.03 -6.76
N THR A 88 -2.33 -24.32 -6.95
CA THR A 88 -1.31 -25.35 -7.24
C THR A 88 -0.64 -25.24 -8.61
N ASP A 89 -1.23 -24.51 -9.55
CA ASP A 89 -0.78 -24.47 -10.95
C ASP A 89 -0.10 -23.14 -11.35
N ALA A 90 0.09 -22.21 -10.41
CA ALA A 90 0.63 -20.90 -10.70
C ALA A 90 2.17 -20.92 -10.75
N ASN A 91 2.73 -21.18 -11.92
CA ASN A 91 4.18 -21.04 -12.17
C ASN A 91 4.59 -19.56 -12.25
N ASP A 92 3.71 -18.73 -12.81
CA ASP A 92 3.87 -17.30 -12.91
C ASP A 92 2.63 -16.60 -12.36
N TYR A 93 2.83 -15.56 -11.58
CA TYR A 93 1.79 -14.68 -11.11
C TYR A 93 1.92 -13.31 -11.78
N ILE A 94 0.81 -12.78 -12.29
CA ILE A 94 0.80 -11.45 -12.89
C ILE A 94 0.10 -10.51 -11.93
N ASP A 95 0.87 -9.63 -11.32
CA ASP A 95 0.32 -8.52 -10.54
C ASP A 95 -0.01 -7.34 -11.44
N THR A 96 -1.15 -6.72 -11.19
CA THR A 96 -1.68 -5.63 -12.01
C THR A 96 -1.80 -4.37 -11.18
N ILE A 97 -0.92 -3.41 -11.45
CA ILE A 97 -0.79 -2.18 -10.68
C ILE A 97 -1.41 -1.02 -11.48
N PRO A 98 -2.47 -0.38 -11.00
CA PRO A 98 -3.08 0.75 -11.68
C PRO A 98 -2.14 1.95 -11.76
N VAL A 99 -2.07 2.56 -12.96
CA VAL A 99 -1.34 3.81 -13.23
C VAL A 99 -2.34 4.83 -13.74
N ARG A 100 -2.44 5.98 -13.07
CA ARG A 100 -3.40 7.06 -13.38
C ARG A 100 -2.74 8.24 -14.05
N LEU A 101 -3.44 8.78 -15.01
CA LEU A 101 -3.08 10.01 -15.69
C LEU A 101 -3.60 11.22 -14.90
N SER A 102 -2.70 12.16 -14.61
CA SER A 102 -3.05 13.53 -14.26
C SER A 102 -2.79 14.40 -15.47
N GLY A 103 -3.83 14.95 -16.04
CA GLY A 103 -3.78 15.75 -17.26
C GLY A 103 -4.79 15.31 -18.32
N PRO A 104 -4.74 15.90 -19.54
CA PRO A 104 -5.70 15.61 -20.59
C PRO A 104 -5.50 14.21 -21.18
N ILE A 105 -6.61 13.53 -21.44
CA ILE A 105 -6.63 12.23 -22.11
C ILE A 105 -6.26 12.43 -23.60
N ASP A 106 -5.33 11.60 -24.09
CA ASP A 106 -5.05 11.50 -25.52
C ASP A 106 -5.95 10.43 -26.17
N TYR A 107 -6.77 10.82 -27.09
CA TYR A 107 -7.67 9.91 -27.80
C TYR A 107 -7.11 9.41 -29.13
N THR A 108 -5.93 9.89 -29.49
CA THR A 108 -5.35 9.62 -30.85
C THR A 108 -4.19 8.64 -30.79
N ASN A 109 -3.29 8.79 -29.81
CA ASN A 109 -2.04 8.02 -29.74
C ASN A 109 -1.86 7.35 -28.39
N ASP A 110 -1.34 6.12 -28.42
CA ASP A 110 -0.73 5.50 -27.26
C ASP A 110 0.57 6.25 -26.93
N ARG A 111 0.91 6.31 -25.63
CA ARG A 111 2.11 7.01 -25.15
C ARG A 111 2.97 6.05 -24.35
N THR A 112 4.27 6.11 -24.57
CA THR A 112 5.21 5.35 -23.75
C THR A 112 5.48 6.06 -22.44
N TYR A 113 5.66 5.30 -21.37
CA TYR A 113 6.19 5.79 -20.10
C TYR A 113 7.32 4.90 -19.61
N GLN A 114 8.13 5.43 -18.72
CA GLN A 114 9.30 4.75 -18.20
C GLN A 114 9.12 4.42 -16.72
N ILE A 115 9.60 3.24 -16.36
CA ILE A 115 9.72 2.81 -14.97
C ILE A 115 11.16 2.36 -14.69
N ARG A 116 11.50 2.32 -13.41
CA ARG A 116 12.78 1.78 -12.93
C ARG A 116 12.54 0.98 -11.67
N VAL A 117 13.17 -0.19 -11.57
CA VAL A 117 13.29 -0.91 -10.30
C VAL A 117 14.49 -0.34 -9.56
N ASN A 118 14.28 0.20 -8.37
CA ASN A 118 15.32 0.77 -7.54
C ASN A 118 16.05 -0.37 -6.79
N PRO A 119 17.32 -0.66 -7.09
CA PRO A 119 18.03 -1.81 -6.51
C PRO A 119 18.37 -1.61 -5.03
N GLU A 120 18.52 -0.37 -4.56
CA GLU A 120 18.85 -0.07 -3.16
C GLU A 120 17.66 -0.26 -2.22
N LYS A 121 16.45 -0.08 -2.74
CA LYS A 121 15.19 -0.23 -2.00
C LYS A 121 14.51 -1.59 -2.23
N SER A 122 14.88 -2.31 -3.27
CA SER A 122 14.45 -3.67 -3.54
C SER A 122 15.21 -4.69 -2.70
N LYS A 123 14.65 -5.88 -2.51
CA LYS A 123 15.27 -6.93 -1.70
C LYS A 123 15.15 -8.29 -2.39
N ASN A 124 16.27 -8.99 -2.50
CA ASN A 124 16.39 -10.37 -3.00
C ASN A 124 15.84 -10.66 -4.42
N ALA A 125 15.05 -9.77 -5.00
CA ALA A 125 14.43 -9.97 -6.29
C ALA A 125 15.42 -9.68 -7.43
N ILE A 126 15.66 -10.69 -8.28
CA ILE A 126 16.56 -10.64 -9.42
C ILE A 126 15.72 -10.65 -10.70
N LYS A 127 15.94 -9.66 -11.58
CA LYS A 127 15.27 -9.56 -12.89
C LYS A 127 15.53 -10.81 -13.72
N ASP A 128 14.51 -11.27 -14.43
CA ASP A 128 14.49 -12.45 -15.29
C ASP A 128 14.75 -13.80 -14.56
N VAL A 129 14.85 -13.74 -13.22
CA VAL A 129 14.87 -14.93 -12.35
C VAL A 129 13.59 -14.96 -11.52
N HIS A 130 13.35 -13.92 -10.71
CA HIS A 130 12.21 -13.84 -9.79
C HIS A 130 11.05 -13.01 -10.37
N TYR A 131 11.33 -12.11 -11.33
CA TYR A 131 10.33 -11.31 -11.99
C TYR A 131 10.73 -10.90 -13.41
N THR A 132 9.73 -10.65 -14.25
CA THR A 132 9.89 -10.00 -15.54
C THR A 132 9.12 -8.69 -15.56
N LEU A 133 9.83 -7.61 -15.92
CA LEU A 133 9.27 -6.27 -16.01
C LEU A 133 10.06 -5.46 -17.05
N ASN A 134 9.35 -4.94 -18.05
CA ASN A 134 9.94 -4.05 -19.05
C ASN A 134 10.03 -2.63 -18.48
N GLU A 135 11.13 -1.93 -18.72
CA GLU A 135 11.31 -0.55 -18.25
C GLU A 135 10.48 0.45 -19.07
N THR A 136 10.21 0.14 -20.33
CA THR A 136 9.32 0.94 -21.19
C THR A 136 7.94 0.28 -21.22
N GLN A 137 6.95 1.05 -20.85
CA GLN A 137 5.54 0.65 -20.79
C GLN A 137 4.70 1.50 -21.74
N ILE A 138 3.48 1.05 -22.02
CA ILE A 138 2.51 1.76 -22.87
C ILE A 138 1.34 2.21 -22.02
N PHE A 139 1.02 3.51 -22.08
CA PHE A 139 -0.23 4.06 -21.60
C PHE A 139 -1.16 4.23 -22.78
N ARG A 140 -2.23 3.45 -22.81
CA ARG A 140 -3.14 3.34 -23.95
C ARG A 140 -3.98 4.61 -24.12
N LYS A 141 -4.23 4.99 -25.35
CA LYS A 141 -5.10 6.12 -25.71
C LYS A 141 -6.52 5.94 -25.18
N GLY A 142 -7.18 7.07 -24.92
CA GLY A 142 -8.57 7.09 -24.45
C GLY A 142 -8.76 6.71 -22.99
N LEU A 143 -7.69 6.37 -22.27
CA LEU A 143 -7.74 5.98 -20.86
C LEU A 143 -7.29 7.10 -19.93
N TYR A 144 -7.91 7.19 -18.76
CA TYR A 144 -7.43 7.98 -17.62
C TYR A 144 -6.67 7.11 -16.62
N GLN A 145 -6.83 5.78 -16.70
CA GLN A 145 -6.13 4.79 -15.92
C GLN A 145 -5.76 3.60 -16.79
N ASP A 146 -4.53 3.15 -16.69
CA ASP A 146 -4.03 1.94 -17.32
C ASP A 146 -3.35 1.05 -16.26
N SER A 147 -2.76 -0.06 -16.67
CA SER A 147 -2.17 -1.04 -15.77
C SER A 147 -0.72 -1.31 -16.13
N LEU A 148 0.14 -1.28 -15.10
CA LEU A 148 1.47 -1.88 -15.14
C LEU A 148 1.34 -3.35 -14.75
N MET A 149 1.82 -4.26 -15.60
CA MET A 149 1.84 -5.69 -15.30
C MET A 149 3.26 -6.12 -14.90
N VAL A 150 3.36 -6.76 -13.74
CA VAL A 150 4.58 -7.35 -13.23
C VAL A 150 4.39 -8.86 -13.20
N THR A 151 5.22 -9.61 -13.92
CA THR A 151 5.21 -11.09 -13.86
C THR A 151 6.17 -11.55 -12.80
N ILE A 152 5.69 -12.29 -11.82
CA ILE A 152 6.48 -12.90 -10.74
C ILE A 152 6.62 -14.40 -11.00
N HIS A 153 7.86 -14.90 -11.01
CA HIS A 153 8.19 -16.30 -11.25
C HIS A 153 8.23 -17.08 -9.93
N THR A 154 7.10 -17.66 -9.55
CA THR A 154 6.94 -18.32 -8.24
C THR A 154 7.82 -19.53 -8.07
N ASN A 155 8.17 -20.25 -9.17
CA ASN A 155 9.04 -21.41 -9.13
C ASN A 155 10.50 -21.09 -8.78
N ALA A 156 10.93 -19.85 -8.98
CA ALA A 156 12.29 -19.41 -8.66
C ALA A 156 12.43 -18.96 -7.20
N MET A 157 11.33 -18.88 -6.45
CA MET A 157 11.33 -18.45 -5.06
C MET A 157 11.70 -19.62 -4.15
N ASP A 158 12.54 -19.34 -3.15
CA ASP A 158 12.77 -20.28 -2.05
C ASP A 158 11.73 -20.13 -0.93
N GLU A 159 11.60 -21.15 -0.09
CA GLU A 159 10.57 -21.24 0.96
C GLU A 159 10.84 -20.34 2.18
N THR A 160 12.01 -19.72 2.28
CA THR A 160 12.45 -18.98 3.45
C THR A 160 12.64 -17.50 3.17
N SER A 161 12.82 -17.11 1.92
CA SER A 161 13.10 -15.74 1.53
C SER A 161 11.84 -14.90 1.32
N SER A 162 11.98 -13.62 1.61
CA SER A 162 11.05 -12.59 1.21
C SER A 162 11.68 -11.72 0.13
N TYR A 163 10.90 -11.36 -0.86
CA TYR A 163 11.31 -10.58 -2.01
C TYR A 163 10.54 -9.26 -2.03
N LYS A 164 11.19 -8.20 -2.50
CA LYS A 164 10.55 -6.91 -2.67
C LYS A 164 11.07 -6.21 -3.92
N LEU A 165 10.16 -5.67 -4.71
CA LEU A 165 10.44 -4.73 -5.78
C LEU A 165 10.00 -3.33 -5.35
N TYR A 166 10.86 -2.36 -5.53
CA TYR A 166 10.53 -0.94 -5.41
C TYR A 166 10.56 -0.33 -6.82
N ILE A 167 9.38 -0.08 -7.37
CA ILE A 167 9.20 0.37 -8.75
C ILE A 167 8.90 1.87 -8.74
N GLU A 168 9.66 2.62 -9.51
CA GLU A 168 9.53 4.08 -9.63
C GLU A 168 9.08 4.45 -11.05
N LEU A 169 8.18 5.43 -11.16
CA LEU A 169 7.91 6.13 -12.41
C LEU A 169 9.07 7.08 -12.72
N VAL A 170 9.51 7.11 -13.97
CA VAL A 170 10.60 7.96 -14.42
C VAL A 170 10.06 8.93 -15.48
N PRO A 171 10.26 10.26 -15.34
CA PRO A 171 9.84 11.22 -16.34
C PRO A 171 10.44 10.93 -17.71
N ASN A 172 9.67 11.20 -18.76
CA ASN A 172 10.11 11.09 -20.15
C ASN A 172 9.48 12.20 -20.99
N GLU A 173 9.62 12.13 -22.32
CA GLU A 173 9.05 13.11 -23.26
C GLU A 173 7.52 13.19 -23.24
N ASN A 174 6.83 12.14 -22.78
CA ASN A 174 5.36 12.08 -22.77
C ASN A 174 4.76 12.46 -21.41
N PHE A 175 5.52 12.26 -20.32
CA PHE A 175 5.03 12.43 -18.95
C PHE A 175 6.10 13.05 -18.07
N GLU A 176 5.73 14.11 -17.38
CA GLU A 176 6.52 14.76 -16.33
C GLU A 176 6.40 14.00 -15.00
N SER A 177 7.18 14.42 -14.00
CA SER A 177 7.01 13.90 -12.64
C SER A 177 5.63 14.27 -12.09
N GLY A 178 4.94 13.30 -11.53
CA GLY A 178 3.69 13.51 -10.83
C GLY A 178 3.88 13.85 -9.36
N ILE A 179 2.90 13.50 -8.55
CA ILE A 179 2.91 13.71 -7.10
C ILE A 179 3.97 12.79 -6.47
N PRO A 180 4.96 13.31 -5.73
CA PRO A 180 6.10 12.53 -5.24
C PRO A 180 5.71 11.25 -4.50
N GLU A 181 4.66 11.30 -3.68
CA GLU A 181 4.17 10.18 -2.89
C GLU A 181 3.59 9.05 -3.74
N TYR A 182 3.19 9.34 -4.98
CA TYR A 182 2.60 8.38 -5.92
C TYR A 182 3.54 8.00 -7.06
N GLN A 183 4.83 8.38 -6.97
CA GLN A 183 5.82 8.06 -7.99
C GLN A 183 6.47 6.69 -7.78
N TYR A 184 6.09 5.96 -6.75
CA TYR A 184 6.61 4.63 -6.48
C TYR A 184 5.53 3.68 -5.96
N VAL A 185 5.80 2.39 -6.12
CA VAL A 185 5.01 1.30 -5.56
C VAL A 185 5.94 0.18 -5.11
N GLU A 186 5.56 -0.51 -4.04
CA GLU A 186 6.26 -1.69 -3.54
C GLU A 186 5.46 -2.96 -3.88
N VAL A 187 6.14 -3.98 -4.39
CA VAL A 187 5.57 -5.32 -4.60
C VAL A 187 6.37 -6.31 -3.78
N SER A 188 5.76 -6.82 -2.73
CA SER A 188 6.34 -7.79 -1.81
C SER A 188 5.77 -9.17 -2.07
N PHE A 189 6.62 -10.18 -2.17
CA PHE A 189 6.19 -11.55 -2.44
C PHE A 189 7.08 -12.56 -1.72
N THR A 190 6.49 -13.70 -1.36
CA THR A 190 7.17 -14.74 -0.58
C THR A 190 6.51 -16.10 -0.79
N LYS A 191 7.23 -17.17 -0.42
CA LYS A 191 6.69 -18.50 -0.12
C LYS A 191 6.84 -18.86 1.35
N ASN A 192 7.32 -17.93 2.17
CA ASN A 192 7.60 -18.19 3.57
C ASN A 192 6.30 -18.46 4.34
N LEU A 193 6.27 -19.55 5.07
CA LEU A 193 5.20 -19.99 5.96
C LEU A 193 5.72 -20.20 7.39
N GLU A 194 6.82 -19.54 7.80
CA GLU A 194 7.31 -19.65 9.19
C GLU A 194 6.28 -19.22 10.21
N ASP A 195 5.54 -18.15 9.91
CA ASP A 195 4.41 -17.73 10.72
C ASP A 195 3.13 -18.43 10.23
N PRO A 196 2.34 -19.03 11.15
CA PRO A 196 1.12 -19.71 10.77
C PRO A 196 0.09 -18.70 10.20
N PRO A 197 -0.46 -18.95 9.01
CA PRO A 197 -1.48 -18.09 8.42
C PRO A 197 -2.80 -18.14 9.22
N ALA A 198 -3.63 -17.09 9.02
CA ALA A 198 -4.84 -16.91 9.78
C ALA A 198 -5.82 -18.11 9.70
N PHE A 199 -5.93 -18.77 8.55
CA PHE A 199 -6.77 -19.96 8.40
C PHE A 199 -6.33 -21.11 9.33
N TRP A 200 -5.01 -21.24 9.59
CA TRP A 200 -4.49 -22.27 10.49
C TRP A 200 -4.81 -21.95 11.94
N THR A 201 -4.50 -20.72 12.36
CA THR A 201 -4.70 -20.28 13.75
C THR A 201 -6.15 -20.13 14.15
N ASN A 202 -7.03 -19.79 13.21
CA ASN A 202 -8.47 -19.61 13.46
C ASN A 202 -9.28 -20.92 13.34
N SER A 203 -8.72 -21.96 12.75
CA SER A 203 -9.39 -23.26 12.65
C SER A 203 -9.42 -23.98 14.01
N ASN A 204 -10.58 -24.46 14.43
CA ASN A 204 -10.74 -25.22 15.68
C ASN A 204 -10.00 -26.57 15.69
N LYS A 205 -9.57 -27.05 14.53
CA LYS A 205 -8.85 -28.34 14.39
C LYS A 205 -7.38 -28.13 14.11
N LEU A 206 -7.01 -27.30 13.10
CA LEU A 206 -5.63 -27.09 12.73
C LEU A 206 -4.82 -26.43 13.84
N ASN A 207 -5.42 -25.50 14.60
CA ASN A 207 -4.74 -24.81 15.70
C ASN A 207 -4.38 -25.73 16.88
N ARG A 208 -4.87 -26.97 16.90
CA ARG A 208 -4.51 -27.97 17.93
C ARG A 208 -3.31 -28.82 17.52
N LEU A 209 -2.95 -28.78 16.25
CA LEU A 209 -1.78 -29.47 15.72
C LEU A 209 -0.54 -28.61 15.94
N THR A 210 0.58 -29.24 16.21
CA THR A 210 1.86 -28.55 16.24
C THR A 210 2.15 -27.97 14.86
N TYR A 211 2.25 -26.65 14.78
CA TYR A 211 2.52 -25.98 13.52
C TYR A 211 3.91 -26.27 13.00
N HIS A 212 4.02 -26.47 11.70
CA HIS A 212 5.28 -26.55 10.97
C HIS A 212 5.04 -26.02 9.54
N PRO A 213 5.93 -25.18 8.95
CA PRO A 213 5.77 -24.64 7.58
C PRO A 213 5.47 -25.70 6.54
N LYS A 214 6.18 -26.85 6.60
CA LYS A 214 5.97 -27.97 5.69
C LYS A 214 4.58 -28.59 5.82
N LYS A 215 4.03 -28.71 7.04
CA LYS A 215 2.66 -29.18 7.23
C LYS A 215 1.66 -28.22 6.56
N CYS A 216 1.87 -26.92 6.74
CA CYS A 216 1.01 -25.90 6.14
C CYS A 216 1.10 -25.93 4.61
N ALA A 217 2.27 -26.02 4.02
CA ALA A 217 2.47 -26.09 2.58
C ALA A 217 1.75 -27.30 1.96
N VAL A 218 1.95 -28.50 2.52
CA VAL A 218 1.28 -29.74 2.06
C VAL A 218 -0.24 -29.64 2.23
N PHE A 219 -0.70 -29.05 3.33
CA PHE A 219 -2.13 -28.87 3.56
C PHE A 219 -2.76 -27.91 2.55
N LEU A 220 -2.08 -26.80 2.20
CA LEU A 220 -2.54 -25.86 1.16
C LEU A 220 -2.61 -26.53 -0.21
N GLU A 221 -1.61 -27.34 -0.56
CA GLU A 221 -1.59 -28.11 -1.82
C GLU A 221 -2.79 -29.08 -1.90
N ILE A 222 -3.08 -29.81 -0.81
CA ILE A 222 -4.18 -30.78 -0.74
C ILE A 222 -5.54 -30.09 -0.73
N SER A 223 -5.69 -29.01 0.04
CA SER A 223 -6.96 -28.33 0.24
C SER A 223 -7.34 -27.39 -0.91
N GLY A 224 -6.34 -26.85 -1.63
CA GLY A 224 -6.54 -25.80 -2.64
C GLY A 224 -7.02 -24.48 -2.05
N ILE A 225 -6.80 -24.24 -0.76
CA ILE A 225 -7.16 -22.95 -0.11
C ILE A 225 -6.26 -21.85 -0.68
N THR A 226 -6.90 -20.80 -1.22
CA THR A 226 -6.22 -19.61 -1.78
C THR A 226 -6.45 -18.34 -0.96
N ASP A 227 -7.27 -18.38 0.07
CA ASP A 227 -7.52 -17.27 0.99
C ASP A 227 -6.79 -17.52 2.33
N PRO A 228 -5.80 -16.71 2.70
CA PRO A 228 -5.12 -16.86 3.99
C PRO A 228 -6.04 -16.66 5.21
N ASN A 229 -7.22 -16.06 5.02
CA ASN A 229 -8.24 -15.86 6.04
C ASN A 229 -9.39 -16.87 5.94
N TRP A 230 -9.24 -17.92 5.13
CA TRP A 230 -10.26 -18.94 4.97
C TRP A 230 -10.75 -19.46 6.33
N SER A 231 -12.04 -19.76 6.43
CA SER A 231 -12.64 -20.33 7.63
C SER A 231 -13.54 -21.50 7.24
N ASP A 232 -13.53 -22.55 8.05
CA ASP A 232 -14.35 -23.74 7.84
C ASP A 232 -15.86 -23.48 8.05
N ASN A 233 -16.24 -22.33 8.62
CA ASN A 233 -17.64 -21.95 8.89
C ASN A 233 -18.49 -23.10 9.48
N GLY A 234 -17.87 -24.04 10.21
CA GLY A 234 -18.51 -25.23 10.76
C GLY A 234 -18.67 -26.40 9.78
N ALA A 235 -18.15 -26.27 8.52
CA ALA A 235 -18.13 -27.36 7.54
C ALA A 235 -16.98 -28.35 7.84
N THR A 236 -17.03 -29.02 8.97
CA THR A 236 -15.95 -29.85 9.50
C THR A 236 -15.62 -31.08 8.66
N ILE A 237 -16.58 -31.61 7.88
CA ILE A 237 -16.42 -32.86 7.10
C ILE A 237 -15.32 -32.69 6.03
N GLN A 238 -15.30 -31.55 5.31
CA GLN A 238 -14.29 -31.28 4.29
C GLN A 238 -12.93 -31.06 4.93
N LEU A 239 -12.86 -30.33 6.04
CA LEU A 239 -11.63 -30.13 6.78
C LEU A 239 -11.05 -31.47 7.30
N ASP A 240 -11.90 -32.36 7.85
CA ASP A 240 -11.50 -33.71 8.30
C ASP A 240 -10.91 -34.53 7.14
N TYR A 241 -11.54 -34.45 5.99
CA TYR A 241 -11.04 -35.12 4.79
C TYR A 241 -9.65 -34.61 4.39
N TRP A 242 -9.43 -33.29 4.33
CA TRP A 242 -8.13 -32.73 4.02
C TRP A 242 -7.07 -33.07 5.06
N ILE A 243 -7.42 -33.03 6.36
CA ILE A 243 -6.52 -33.47 7.44
C ILE A 243 -6.13 -34.92 7.25
N SER A 244 -7.09 -35.81 6.93
CA SER A 244 -6.80 -37.23 6.71
C SER A 244 -5.86 -37.46 5.50
N LEU A 245 -6.06 -36.69 4.42
CA LEU A 245 -5.17 -36.76 3.25
C LEU A 245 -3.76 -36.23 3.58
N ALA A 246 -3.66 -35.16 4.33
CA ALA A 246 -2.38 -34.62 4.76
C ALA A 246 -1.66 -35.60 5.71
N THR A 247 -2.38 -36.21 6.66
CA THR A 247 -1.81 -37.27 7.53
C THR A 247 -1.29 -38.42 6.71
N GLN A 248 -2.04 -38.91 5.71
CA GLN A 248 -1.60 -39.97 4.84
C GLN A 248 -0.37 -39.58 4.01
N TRP A 249 -0.35 -38.33 3.51
CA TRP A 249 0.80 -37.82 2.76
C TRP A 249 2.10 -37.90 3.58
N PHE A 250 2.08 -37.50 4.87
CA PHE A 250 3.25 -37.57 5.76
C PHE A 250 3.60 -38.98 6.19
N ILE A 251 2.66 -39.94 6.10
CA ILE A 251 2.95 -41.37 6.28
C ILE A 251 3.76 -41.90 5.05
N ASP A 252 3.32 -41.52 3.85
CA ASP A 252 3.89 -42.00 2.59
C ASP A 252 5.18 -41.28 2.21
N HIS A 253 5.36 -40.03 2.71
CA HIS A 253 6.52 -39.18 2.46
C HIS A 253 7.17 -38.78 3.79
N GLU A 254 8.30 -39.40 4.09
CA GLU A 254 9.05 -39.10 5.32
C GLU A 254 9.69 -37.69 5.23
N GLU A 255 9.23 -36.76 6.04
CA GLU A 255 9.79 -35.42 6.16
C GLU A 255 10.36 -35.22 7.57
N TYR A 256 11.43 -34.43 7.67
CA TYR A 256 12.15 -34.19 8.91
C TYR A 256 12.37 -32.69 9.10
N ASP A 257 12.30 -32.24 10.35
CA ASP A 257 12.65 -30.88 10.73
C ASP A 257 14.19 -30.65 10.68
N GLU A 258 14.61 -29.42 10.91
CA GLU A 258 16.02 -29.02 10.93
C GLU A 258 16.86 -29.73 12.03
N ASN A 259 16.20 -30.29 13.06
CA ASN A 259 16.82 -31.05 14.15
C ASN A 259 16.86 -32.56 13.84
N GLY A 260 16.32 -33.01 12.72
CA GLY A 260 16.25 -34.41 12.32
C GLY A 260 15.07 -35.16 12.96
N ASN A 261 14.09 -34.49 13.55
CA ASN A 261 12.87 -35.10 14.05
C ASN A 261 11.90 -35.30 12.90
N ARG A 262 11.27 -36.47 12.84
CA ARG A 262 10.24 -36.73 11.83
C ARG A 262 9.01 -35.86 12.06
N ILE A 263 8.49 -35.30 10.97
CA ILE A 263 7.27 -34.49 10.98
C ILE A 263 6.07 -35.40 10.74
N TYR A 264 5.10 -35.35 11.65
CA TYR A 264 3.78 -35.99 11.50
C TYR A 264 2.70 -34.91 11.44
N PHE A 265 1.68 -35.11 10.60
CA PHE A 265 0.64 -34.06 10.43
C PHE A 265 -0.32 -33.98 11.62
N ASP A 266 -0.61 -35.11 12.24
CA ASP A 266 -1.63 -35.28 13.29
C ASP A 266 -1.12 -35.08 14.73
N GLU A 267 0.09 -34.59 14.89
CA GLU A 267 0.70 -34.28 16.18
C GLU A 267 0.75 -32.78 16.49
#